data_ee3fc2cbbc20eea830350cacbfdbeb71
#
_entry.id   ee3fc2cbbc20eea830350cacbfdbeb71
#
_cell.length_a   1.000
_cell.length_b   1.000
_cell.length_c   1.000
_cell.angle_alpha   90.00
_cell.angle_beta   90.00
_cell.angle_gamma   90.00
#
_symmetry.space_group_name_H-M   'P 1'
#
loop_
_entity.id
_entity.type
_entity.pdbx_description
1 polymer ?
#
loop_
_entity_poly.entity_id
_entity_poly.type
_entity_poly.pdbx_seq_one_letter_code
_entity_poly.pdbx_strand_id
1 'polypeptide(L)'
;NGVPIDAVVADFMSGAIEELCPANDSKHWDIIEGQGSLFHPSFAGVSLGLLHGSQPDAFILCHEPTRTKMRGVETLLPSLDLCIEENIRLGRLTNPNIHCAGIALNTSVMSTDPKKLKDEISAKYNLPCVDPLKDDLAEIISTLKNIK
;
A
#
# COMPACT_ATOMS: atom_id res chain seq x y z
N ASN A 1 7.61 17.27 13.75
CA ASN A 1 8.27 17.70 12.51
C ASN A 1 7.56 17.01 11.34
N GLY A 2 7.52 17.66 10.18
CA GLY A 2 6.92 17.13 8.97
C GLY A 2 7.50 17.84 7.75
N VAL A 3 7.40 17.18 6.60
CA VAL A 3 7.88 17.70 5.32
C VAL A 3 6.71 17.69 4.34
N PRO A 4 6.43 18.80 3.62
CA PRO A 4 5.43 18.81 2.56
C PRO A 4 5.99 18.08 1.33
N ILE A 5 5.85 16.77 1.30
CA ILE A 5 6.53 15.90 0.33
C ILE A 5 6.22 16.28 -1.13
N ASP A 6 5.04 16.81 -1.41
CA ASP A 6 4.63 17.28 -2.74
C ASP A 6 5.40 18.53 -3.20
N ALA A 7 6.10 19.22 -2.27
CA ALA A 7 6.91 20.40 -2.55
C ALA A 7 8.42 20.10 -2.51
N VAL A 8 8.81 18.88 -2.25
CA VAL A 8 10.22 18.45 -2.25
C VAL A 8 10.67 18.17 -3.68
N VAL A 9 11.85 18.66 -4.04
CA VAL A 9 12.49 18.33 -5.33
C VAL A 9 12.71 16.82 -5.41
N ALA A 10 12.42 16.22 -6.55
CA ALA A 10 12.40 14.77 -6.75
C ALA A 10 13.68 14.07 -6.27
N ASP A 11 14.87 14.68 -6.49
CA ASP A 11 16.17 14.14 -6.10
C ASP A 11 16.34 14.02 -4.57
N PHE A 12 15.56 14.77 -3.78
CA PHE A 12 15.63 14.78 -2.32
C PHE A 12 14.44 14.10 -1.65
N MET A 13 13.44 13.66 -2.41
CA MET A 13 12.19 13.15 -1.87
C MET A 13 12.38 11.91 -0.98
N SER A 14 13.10 10.91 -1.47
CA SER A 14 13.36 9.69 -0.69
C SER A 14 14.20 9.97 0.55
N GLY A 15 15.21 10.83 0.47
CA GLY A 15 16.01 11.24 1.63
C GLY A 15 15.20 12.01 2.68
N ALA A 16 14.29 12.89 2.26
CA ALA A 16 13.40 13.60 3.16
C ALA A 16 12.44 12.64 3.91
N ILE A 17 12.00 11.58 3.25
CA ILE A 17 11.15 10.55 3.86
C ILE A 17 11.96 9.69 4.83
N GLU A 18 13.17 9.29 4.46
CA GLU A 18 14.08 8.52 5.31
C GLU A 18 14.38 9.26 6.63
N GLU A 19 14.57 10.58 6.59
CA GLU A 19 14.73 11.39 7.82
C GLU A 19 13.48 11.41 8.71
N LEU A 20 12.29 11.21 8.16
CA LEU A 20 11.04 11.12 8.92
C LEU A 20 10.81 9.73 9.52
N CYS A 21 11.51 8.71 9.03
CA CYS A 21 11.42 7.32 9.45
C CYS A 21 12.76 6.85 10.05
N PRO A 22 13.24 7.47 11.15
CA PRO A 22 14.52 7.09 11.74
C PRO A 22 14.46 5.66 12.31
N ALA A 23 15.60 4.97 12.31
CA ALA A 23 15.71 3.67 12.96
C ALA A 23 15.29 3.74 14.42
N ASN A 24 14.43 2.84 14.85
CA ASN A 24 13.87 2.75 16.19
C ASN A 24 14.07 1.34 16.78
N ASP A 25 13.59 1.13 18.00
CA ASP A 25 13.62 -0.19 18.61
C ASP A 25 12.66 -1.19 17.90
N SER A 26 12.85 -2.48 18.16
CA SER A 26 12.09 -3.54 17.51
C SER A 26 10.59 -3.60 17.85
N LYS A 27 10.12 -2.75 18.76
CA LYS A 27 8.69 -2.64 19.14
C LYS A 27 8.03 -1.42 18.53
N HIS A 28 8.81 -0.54 17.93
CA HIS A 28 8.30 0.64 17.24
C HIS A 28 7.65 0.26 15.91
N TRP A 29 6.61 0.99 15.56
CA TRP A 29 5.90 0.84 14.29
C TRP A 29 5.77 2.21 13.63
N ASP A 30 6.32 2.35 12.44
CA ASP A 30 6.02 3.46 11.56
C ASP A 30 4.88 3.07 10.61
N ILE A 31 3.79 3.82 10.64
CA ILE A 31 2.65 3.62 9.75
C ILE A 31 2.64 4.76 8.76
N ILE A 32 2.86 4.43 7.49
CA ILE A 32 3.03 5.41 6.41
C ILE A 32 1.84 5.32 5.47
N GLU A 33 1.12 6.43 5.32
CA GLU A 33 0.06 6.55 4.33
C GLU A 33 0.67 6.74 2.94
N GLY A 34 0.32 5.85 2.01
CA GLY A 34 0.74 5.94 0.62
C GLY A 34 -0.01 7.03 -0.14
N GLN A 35 0.59 7.51 -1.21
CA GLN A 35 -0.05 8.36 -2.22
C GLN A 35 -0.85 7.52 -3.23
N GLY A 36 -1.48 8.18 -4.20
CA GLY A 36 -2.45 7.59 -5.09
C GLY A 36 -2.08 6.21 -5.66
N SER A 37 -0.97 6.09 -6.38
CA SER A 37 -0.54 4.80 -6.94
C SER A 37 0.78 4.94 -7.70
N LEU A 38 1.57 3.87 -7.76
CA LEU A 38 2.72 3.75 -8.66
C LEU A 38 2.34 3.83 -10.15
N PHE A 39 1.07 3.61 -10.48
CA PHE A 39 0.57 3.58 -11.86
C PHE A 39 -0.13 4.89 -12.26
N HIS A 40 -0.40 5.77 -11.30
CA HIS A 40 -1.13 7.00 -11.59
C HIS A 40 -0.21 8.02 -12.25
N PRO A 41 -0.56 8.57 -13.43
CA PRO A 41 0.33 9.47 -14.17
C PRO A 41 0.74 10.73 -13.40
N SER A 42 -0.09 11.19 -12.45
CA SER A 42 0.22 12.39 -11.66
C SER A 42 0.89 12.08 -10.31
N PHE A 43 0.73 10.88 -9.75
CA PHE A 43 1.16 10.59 -8.38
C PHE A 43 2.24 9.52 -8.27
N ALA A 44 2.60 8.87 -9.39
CA ALA A 44 3.58 7.78 -9.41
C ALA A 44 4.93 8.17 -8.81
N GLY A 45 5.43 9.37 -9.12
CA GLY A 45 6.72 9.85 -8.61
C GLY A 45 6.75 9.97 -7.09
N VAL A 46 5.70 10.54 -6.48
CA VAL A 46 5.60 10.65 -5.01
C VAL A 46 5.41 9.29 -4.38
N SER A 47 4.58 8.42 -4.97
CA SER A 47 4.37 7.04 -4.50
C SER A 47 5.68 6.24 -4.47
N LEU A 48 6.49 6.38 -5.51
CA LEU A 48 7.82 5.73 -5.59
C LEU A 48 8.80 6.32 -4.57
N GLY A 49 8.82 7.64 -4.43
CA GLY A 49 9.65 8.32 -3.43
C GLY A 49 9.32 7.90 -2.00
N LEU A 50 8.02 7.78 -1.67
CA LEU A 50 7.55 7.24 -0.38
C LEU A 50 8.00 5.80 -0.18
N LEU A 51 7.80 4.94 -1.17
CA LEU A 51 8.18 3.53 -1.10
C LEU A 51 9.68 3.36 -0.87
N HIS A 52 10.51 4.14 -1.58
CA HIS A 52 11.97 4.04 -1.45
C HIS A 52 12.50 4.68 -0.17
N GLY A 53 11.96 5.83 0.24
CA GLY A 53 12.43 6.53 1.43
C GLY A 53 12.00 5.86 2.73
N SER A 54 10.80 5.30 2.78
CA SER A 54 10.29 4.62 3.96
C SER A 54 10.81 3.19 4.13
N GLN A 55 11.30 2.56 3.06
CA GLN A 55 11.87 1.20 3.06
C GLN A 55 11.00 0.19 3.83
N PRO A 56 9.70 0.10 3.58
CA PRO A 56 8.77 -0.63 4.43
C PRO A 56 9.06 -2.14 4.44
N ASP A 57 8.90 -2.78 5.58
CA ASP A 57 8.96 -4.24 5.71
C ASP A 57 7.73 -4.90 5.10
N ALA A 58 6.60 -4.20 5.16
CA ALA A 58 5.35 -4.66 4.58
C ALA A 58 4.50 -3.51 4.05
N PHE A 59 3.62 -3.84 3.11
CA PHE A 59 2.55 -2.95 2.70
C PHE A 59 1.20 -3.66 2.70
N ILE A 60 0.14 -2.86 2.85
CA ILE A 60 -1.25 -3.28 2.65
C ILE A 60 -1.74 -2.62 1.37
N LEU A 61 -2.21 -3.43 0.42
CA LEU A 61 -2.74 -2.92 -0.84
C LEU A 61 -4.18 -2.44 -0.66
N CYS A 62 -4.41 -1.13 -0.80
CA CYS A 62 -5.74 -0.55 -0.72
C CYS A 62 -6.40 -0.53 -2.11
N HIS A 63 -7.65 -0.99 -2.20
CA HIS A 63 -8.39 -1.08 -3.45
C HIS A 63 -9.88 -0.75 -3.28
N GLU A 64 -10.46 -0.13 -4.29
CA GLU A 64 -11.91 0.07 -4.41
C GLU A 64 -12.43 -0.75 -5.60
N PRO A 65 -13.13 -1.88 -5.36
CA PRO A 65 -13.42 -2.87 -6.39
C PRO A 65 -14.46 -2.43 -7.44
N THR A 66 -15.22 -1.38 -7.16
CA THR A 66 -16.22 -0.84 -8.12
C THR A 66 -15.61 0.12 -9.15
N ARG A 67 -14.38 0.55 -8.91
CA ARG A 67 -13.70 1.49 -9.79
C ARG A 67 -13.02 0.76 -10.95
N THR A 68 -13.20 1.29 -12.15
CA THR A 68 -12.58 0.76 -13.39
C THR A 68 -11.44 1.62 -13.91
N LYS A 69 -11.44 2.92 -13.58
CA LYS A 69 -10.42 3.89 -13.99
C LYS A 69 -9.77 4.54 -12.79
N MET A 70 -8.57 5.03 -12.97
CA MET A 70 -7.88 5.84 -11.97
C MET A 70 -8.59 7.18 -11.79
N ARG A 71 -8.50 7.75 -10.58
CA ARG A 71 -9.21 8.98 -10.24
C ARG A 71 -8.70 10.15 -11.09
N GLY A 72 -9.63 10.83 -11.76
CA GLY A 72 -9.32 12.05 -12.51
C GLY A 72 -8.63 11.85 -13.85
N VAL A 73 -8.45 10.61 -14.31
CA VAL A 73 -7.84 10.28 -15.61
C VAL A 73 -8.56 9.13 -16.29
N GLU A 74 -8.37 8.99 -17.60
CA GLU A 74 -8.99 7.91 -18.41
C GLU A 74 -8.25 6.57 -18.33
N THR A 75 -7.10 6.53 -17.65
CA THR A 75 -6.30 5.32 -17.49
C THR A 75 -7.05 4.26 -16.68
N LEU A 76 -7.09 3.04 -17.19
CA LEU A 76 -7.68 1.91 -16.48
C LEU A 76 -6.89 1.56 -15.21
N LEU A 77 -7.60 1.05 -14.21
CA LEU A 77 -6.93 0.49 -13.03
C LEU A 77 -6.12 -0.75 -13.43
N PRO A 78 -4.89 -0.91 -12.92
CA PRO A 78 -4.14 -2.15 -13.06
C PRO A 78 -4.81 -3.28 -12.27
N SER A 79 -4.49 -4.52 -12.63
CA SER A 79 -4.92 -5.68 -11.83
C SER A 79 -4.26 -5.69 -10.46
N LEU A 80 -4.87 -6.37 -9.49
CA LEU A 80 -4.26 -6.55 -8.16
C LEU A 80 -2.94 -7.32 -8.26
N ASP A 81 -2.84 -8.30 -9.17
CA ASP A 81 -1.59 -9.03 -9.44
C ASP A 81 -0.46 -8.06 -9.78
N LEU A 82 -0.69 -7.20 -10.76
CA LEU A 82 0.30 -6.21 -11.19
C LEU A 82 0.61 -5.20 -10.08
N CYS A 83 -0.38 -4.78 -9.30
CA CYS A 83 -0.16 -3.87 -8.17
C CYS A 83 0.75 -4.50 -7.12
N ILE A 84 0.51 -5.74 -6.74
CA ILE A 84 1.33 -6.45 -5.75
C ILE A 84 2.74 -6.67 -6.29
N GLU A 85 2.86 -7.16 -7.52
CA GLU A 85 4.14 -7.45 -8.17
C GLU A 85 5.03 -6.20 -8.25
N GLU A 86 4.50 -5.08 -8.75
CA GLU A 86 5.28 -3.86 -8.94
C GLU A 86 5.66 -3.19 -7.60
N ASN A 87 4.79 -3.19 -6.60
CA ASN A 87 5.15 -2.67 -5.28
C ASN A 87 6.27 -3.51 -4.66
N ILE A 88 6.23 -4.83 -4.77
CA ILE A 88 7.31 -5.70 -4.30
C ILE A 88 8.58 -5.47 -5.11
N ARG A 89 8.49 -5.45 -6.44
CA ARG A 89 9.65 -5.29 -7.33
C ARG A 89 10.39 -3.98 -7.09
N LEU A 90 9.66 -2.88 -6.99
CA LEU A 90 10.24 -1.56 -6.77
C LEU A 90 10.69 -1.36 -5.32
N GLY A 91 9.93 -1.86 -4.36
CA GLY A 91 10.30 -1.78 -2.94
C GLY A 91 11.56 -2.57 -2.60
N ARG A 92 11.81 -3.69 -3.28
CA ARG A 92 13.02 -4.50 -3.11
C ARG A 92 14.31 -3.79 -3.49
N LEU A 93 14.25 -2.68 -4.21
CA LEU A 93 15.42 -1.88 -4.51
C LEU A 93 16.04 -1.24 -3.27
N THR A 94 15.23 -1.00 -2.24
CA THR A 94 15.67 -0.39 -0.97
C THR A 94 15.47 -1.31 0.24
N ASN A 95 14.44 -2.16 0.25
CA ASN A 95 14.26 -3.20 1.27
C ASN A 95 13.97 -4.57 0.60
N PRO A 96 14.97 -5.46 0.48
CA PRO A 96 14.80 -6.76 -0.20
C PRO A 96 13.76 -7.68 0.47
N ASN A 97 13.38 -7.41 1.72
CA ASN A 97 12.46 -8.22 2.51
C ASN A 97 11.01 -7.75 2.42
N ILE A 98 10.72 -6.66 1.71
CA ILE A 98 9.35 -6.14 1.56
C ILE A 98 8.39 -7.21 1.03
N HIS A 99 7.19 -7.25 1.59
CA HIS A 99 6.12 -8.11 1.11
C HIS A 99 4.72 -7.49 1.30
N CYS A 100 3.73 -8.04 0.61
CA CYS A 100 2.34 -7.66 0.82
C CYS A 100 1.79 -8.41 2.04
N ALA A 101 1.31 -7.69 3.04
CA ALA A 101 0.77 -8.28 4.28
C ALA A 101 -0.75 -8.44 4.24
N GLY A 102 -1.42 -7.86 3.27
CA GLY A 102 -2.88 -7.96 3.14
C GLY A 102 -3.46 -7.01 2.10
N ILE A 103 -4.75 -7.15 1.86
CA ILE A 103 -5.51 -6.32 0.94
C ILE A 103 -6.66 -5.66 1.72
N ALA A 104 -6.73 -4.33 1.63
CA ALA A 104 -7.81 -3.53 2.21
C ALA A 104 -8.77 -3.08 1.12
N LEU A 105 -10.05 -3.48 1.21
CA LEU A 105 -11.08 -3.10 0.25
C LEU A 105 -11.96 -1.99 0.81
N ASN A 106 -12.14 -0.94 0.04
CA ASN A 106 -13.24 0.01 0.28
C ASN A 106 -14.51 -0.53 -0.39
N THR A 107 -15.39 -1.11 0.42
CA THR A 107 -16.66 -1.68 -0.06
C THR A 107 -17.86 -0.75 0.14
N SER A 108 -17.63 0.53 0.49
CA SER A 108 -18.69 1.48 0.86
C SER A 108 -19.71 1.73 -0.25
N VAL A 109 -19.30 1.64 -1.51
CA VAL A 109 -20.15 1.88 -2.69
C VAL A 109 -20.60 0.60 -3.39
N MET A 110 -20.30 -0.58 -2.85
CA MET A 110 -20.78 -1.85 -3.39
C MET A 110 -22.27 -2.02 -3.10
N SER A 111 -23.02 -2.45 -4.12
CA SER A 111 -24.45 -2.77 -4.01
C SER A 111 -24.73 -4.22 -3.61
N THR A 112 -23.70 -5.06 -3.63
CA THR A 112 -23.77 -6.50 -3.30
C THR A 112 -22.99 -6.81 -2.03
N ASP A 113 -23.27 -7.95 -1.39
CA ASP A 113 -22.48 -8.41 -0.25
C ASP A 113 -21.00 -8.58 -0.65
N PRO A 114 -20.09 -7.86 -0.01
CA PRO A 114 -18.67 -7.92 -0.34
C PRO A 114 -17.98 -9.20 0.16
N LYS A 115 -18.63 -10.01 0.97
CA LYS A 115 -18.04 -11.20 1.58
C LYS A 115 -17.45 -12.15 0.54
N LYS A 116 -18.24 -12.52 -0.47
CA LYS A 116 -17.79 -13.43 -1.51
C LYS A 116 -16.54 -12.89 -2.24
N LEU A 117 -16.51 -11.60 -2.57
CA LEU A 117 -15.36 -10.99 -3.21
C LEU A 117 -14.12 -11.02 -2.32
N LYS A 118 -14.26 -10.73 -1.03
CA LYS A 118 -13.16 -10.81 -0.06
C LYS A 118 -12.61 -12.23 0.05
N ASP A 119 -13.49 -13.22 0.15
CA ASP A 119 -13.11 -14.63 0.24
C ASP A 119 -12.36 -15.09 -1.03
N GLU A 120 -12.83 -14.70 -2.22
CA GLU A 120 -12.19 -15.00 -3.50
C GLU A 120 -10.80 -14.36 -3.61
N ILE A 121 -10.66 -13.09 -3.23
CA ILE A 121 -9.39 -12.38 -3.24
C ILE A 121 -8.43 -13.01 -2.22
N SER A 122 -8.89 -13.26 -1.01
CA SER A 122 -8.08 -13.87 0.04
C SER A 122 -7.56 -15.25 -0.39
N ALA A 123 -8.43 -16.08 -0.96
CA ALA A 123 -8.04 -17.39 -1.47
C ALA A 123 -7.04 -17.31 -2.65
N LYS A 124 -7.26 -16.36 -3.57
CA LYS A 124 -6.39 -16.19 -4.75
C LYS A 124 -4.96 -15.79 -4.37
N TYR A 125 -4.82 -14.86 -3.43
CA TYR A 125 -3.50 -14.31 -3.07
C TYR A 125 -2.89 -14.95 -1.83
N ASN A 126 -3.65 -15.80 -1.13
CA ASN A 126 -3.28 -16.33 0.18
C ASN A 126 -2.89 -15.22 1.17
N LEU A 127 -3.67 -14.15 1.18
CA LEU A 127 -3.50 -12.95 2.01
C LEU A 127 -4.81 -12.59 2.70
N PRO A 128 -4.77 -12.01 3.91
CA PRO A 128 -5.98 -11.41 4.50
C PRO A 128 -6.58 -10.35 3.58
N CYS A 129 -7.89 -10.38 3.39
CA CYS A 129 -8.63 -9.40 2.60
C CYS A 129 -9.81 -8.87 3.42
N VAL A 130 -9.78 -7.60 3.80
CA VAL A 130 -10.74 -6.99 4.73
C VAL A 130 -11.25 -5.63 4.23
N ASP A 131 -12.44 -5.23 4.69
CA ASP A 131 -12.86 -3.83 4.68
C ASP A 131 -12.50 -3.22 6.05
N PRO A 132 -11.49 -2.33 6.14
CA PRO A 132 -10.98 -1.85 7.42
C PRO A 132 -11.99 -1.03 8.23
N LEU A 133 -13.11 -0.62 7.62
CA LEU A 133 -14.17 0.12 8.31
C LEU A 133 -15.31 -0.77 8.82
N LYS A 134 -15.33 -2.05 8.42
CA LYS A 134 -16.46 -2.96 8.70
C LYS A 134 -16.05 -4.29 9.32
N ASP A 135 -14.84 -4.75 9.01
CA ASP A 135 -14.37 -6.08 9.41
C ASP A 135 -13.40 -6.01 10.60
N ASP A 136 -13.21 -7.15 11.26
CA ASP A 136 -12.12 -7.33 12.22
C ASP A 136 -10.76 -7.34 11.48
N LEU A 137 -9.78 -6.66 12.05
CA LEU A 137 -8.43 -6.54 11.50
C LEU A 137 -7.44 -7.56 12.09
N ALA A 138 -7.91 -8.49 12.91
CA ALA A 138 -7.06 -9.42 13.65
C ALA A 138 -6.10 -10.22 12.74
N GLU A 139 -6.57 -10.66 11.57
CA GLU A 139 -5.73 -11.41 10.62
C GLU A 139 -4.61 -10.56 10.02
N ILE A 140 -4.90 -9.34 9.58
CA ILE A 140 -3.86 -8.41 9.08
C ILE A 140 -2.86 -8.09 10.18
N ILE A 141 -3.33 -7.78 11.38
CA ILE A 141 -2.47 -7.49 12.54
C ILE A 141 -1.60 -8.69 12.89
N SER A 142 -2.16 -9.90 12.84
CA SER A 142 -1.40 -11.13 13.07
C SER A 142 -0.31 -11.31 12.01
N THR A 143 -0.64 -11.10 10.74
CA THR A 143 0.33 -11.17 9.64
C THR A 143 1.47 -10.17 9.86
N LEU A 144 1.14 -8.91 10.15
CA LEU A 144 2.15 -7.87 10.41
C LEU A 144 3.05 -8.21 11.60
N LYS A 145 2.52 -8.74 12.70
CA LYS A 145 3.31 -9.13 13.88
C LYS A 145 4.27 -10.30 13.64
N ASN A 146 4.01 -11.11 12.61
CA ASN A 146 4.87 -12.24 12.24
C ASN A 146 5.96 -11.87 11.24
N ILE A 147 6.00 -10.63 10.80
CA ILE A 147 7.08 -10.07 9.98
C ILE A 147 8.30 -9.87 10.89
N LYS A 148 9.39 -10.53 10.55
CA LYS A 148 10.66 -10.44 11.28
C LYS A 148 11.75 -9.91 10.36
#